data_0fee3e75903a9e3022b556c4cc290ce0
#
_entry.id   0fee3e75903a9e3022b556c4cc290ce0
#
_cell.length_a   1.000
_cell.length_b   1.000
_cell.length_c   1.000
_cell.angle_alpha   90.00
_cell.angle_beta   90.00
_cell.angle_gamma   90.00
#
_symmetry.space_group_name_H-M   'P 1'
#
loop_
_entity.id
_entity.type
_entity.pdbx_description
1 polymer ?
#
loop_
_entity_poly.entity_id
_entity_poly.type
_entity_poly.pdbx_seq_one_letter_code
_entity_poly.pdbx_strand_id
1 'polypeptide(L)'
;MPISNIEQPEILPVDDGLRLRKFDDSFDFAFEWYQDPETVWLVDGVRRPYTRETLANMYHYLDGQGELYFIEALDGGVFRPIGDVCFWQKDMPIVIGDPRYRGRGIGRKVVAALVRRGRALGFHRLEVREIY
;
A
#
# COMPACT_ATOMS: atom_id res chain seq x y z
N MET A 1 -9.04 15.44 0.02
CA MET A 1 -7.83 14.81 0.54
C MET A 1 -8.15 14.06 1.83
N PRO A 2 -7.70 12.79 1.95
CA PRO A 2 -8.04 11.97 3.11
C PRO A 2 -7.50 12.50 4.44
N ILE A 3 -6.32 13.13 4.40
CA ILE A 3 -5.75 13.78 5.58
C ILE A 3 -6.00 15.28 5.44
N SER A 4 -6.70 15.86 6.41
CA SER A 4 -7.12 17.26 6.36
C SER A 4 -5.95 18.23 6.23
N ASN A 5 -6.07 19.19 5.31
CA ASN A 5 -5.11 20.27 5.07
C ASN A 5 -3.73 19.78 4.59
N ILE A 6 -3.62 18.53 4.12
CA ILE A 6 -2.37 17.97 3.64
C ILE A 6 -2.59 17.42 2.23
N GLU A 7 -1.75 17.83 1.31
CA GLU A 7 -1.78 17.32 -0.06
C GLU A 7 -0.99 16.02 -0.14
N GLN A 8 -1.63 14.98 -0.67
CA GLN A 8 -0.96 13.71 -0.92
C GLN A 8 -0.04 13.83 -2.13
N PRO A 9 1.24 13.47 -2.01
CA PRO A 9 2.15 13.50 -3.16
C PRO A 9 1.77 12.45 -4.20
N GLU A 10 2.00 12.74 -5.47
CA GLU A 10 1.82 11.77 -6.56
C GLU A 10 2.83 10.63 -6.44
N ILE A 11 4.07 10.95 -6.11
CA ILE A 11 5.16 10.00 -5.91
C ILE A 11 5.86 10.31 -4.60
N LEU A 12 6.01 9.27 -3.78
CA LEU A 12 6.80 9.32 -2.55
C LEU A 12 7.95 8.33 -2.69
N PRO A 13 9.18 8.79 -2.87
CA PRO A 13 10.32 7.89 -3.01
C PRO A 13 10.59 7.13 -1.71
N VAL A 14 10.94 5.86 -1.84
CA VAL A 14 11.36 5.01 -0.72
C VAL A 14 12.87 4.81 -0.78
N ASP A 15 13.38 4.34 -1.91
CA ASP A 15 14.81 4.25 -2.24
C ASP A 15 14.97 4.26 -3.77
N ASP A 16 16.16 3.95 -4.27
CA ASP A 16 16.45 4.00 -5.71
C ASP A 16 15.59 3.01 -6.52
N GLY A 17 15.14 1.94 -5.91
CA GLY A 17 14.39 0.89 -6.57
C GLY A 17 12.96 0.73 -6.08
N LEU A 18 12.51 1.58 -5.16
CA LEU A 18 11.16 1.52 -4.59
C LEU A 18 10.55 2.91 -4.47
N ARG A 19 9.28 3.00 -4.80
CA ARG A 19 8.52 4.24 -4.61
C ARG A 19 7.05 3.93 -4.31
N LEU A 20 6.35 4.91 -3.78
CA LEU A 20 4.91 4.86 -3.59
C LEU A 20 4.28 5.79 -4.62
N ARG A 21 3.26 5.29 -5.34
CA ARG A 21 2.51 6.08 -6.31
C ARG A 21 1.08 6.23 -5.83
N LYS A 22 0.59 7.46 -5.85
CA LYS A 22 -0.77 7.77 -5.41
C LYS A 22 -1.80 6.93 -6.16
N PHE A 23 -2.78 6.41 -5.42
CA PHE A 23 -3.93 5.69 -5.96
C PHE A 23 -4.70 6.57 -6.94
N ASP A 24 -5.08 6.02 -8.10
CA ASP A 24 -5.74 6.76 -9.18
C ASP A 24 -6.93 6.03 -9.80
N ASP A 25 -7.48 5.03 -9.10
CA ASP A 25 -8.58 4.17 -9.59
C ASP A 25 -8.22 3.28 -10.78
N SER A 26 -6.96 3.21 -11.18
CA SER A 26 -6.48 2.29 -12.21
C SER A 26 -5.75 1.12 -11.53
N PHE A 27 -6.47 0.04 -11.25
CA PHE A 27 -5.96 -1.04 -10.41
C PHE A 27 -6.24 -2.45 -10.92
N ASP A 28 -6.42 -2.63 -12.23
CA ASP A 28 -6.64 -3.95 -12.81
C ASP A 28 -5.52 -4.93 -12.46
N PHE A 29 -4.27 -4.45 -12.39
CA PHE A 29 -3.12 -5.28 -12.01
C PHE A 29 -3.25 -5.84 -10.59
N ALA A 30 -3.95 -5.16 -9.70
CA ALA A 30 -4.10 -5.59 -8.30
C ALA A 30 -5.11 -6.73 -8.16
N PHE A 31 -5.99 -6.91 -9.12
CA PHE A 31 -7.00 -7.95 -9.06
C PHE A 31 -6.39 -9.34 -8.87
N GLU A 32 -5.27 -9.63 -9.55
CA GLU A 32 -4.57 -10.91 -9.41
C GLU A 32 -4.06 -11.14 -8.00
N TRP A 33 -3.59 -10.10 -7.32
CA TRP A 33 -3.07 -10.22 -5.95
C TRP A 33 -4.14 -10.76 -5.01
N TYR A 34 -5.37 -10.32 -5.19
CA TYR A 34 -6.50 -10.65 -4.33
C TYR A 34 -7.26 -11.89 -4.82
N GLN A 35 -6.74 -12.57 -5.83
CA GLN A 35 -7.18 -13.92 -6.23
C GLN A 35 -6.37 -15.01 -5.52
N ASP A 36 -5.19 -14.68 -5.03
CA ASP A 36 -4.32 -15.60 -4.29
C ASP A 36 -4.92 -15.90 -2.91
N PRO A 37 -5.25 -17.19 -2.60
CA PRO A 37 -5.83 -17.53 -1.31
C PRO A 37 -4.97 -17.14 -0.11
N GLU A 38 -3.64 -17.18 -0.24
CA GLU A 38 -2.74 -16.79 0.84
C GLU A 38 -2.84 -15.28 1.12
N THR A 39 -2.86 -14.45 0.08
CA THR A 39 -3.02 -13.02 0.23
C THR A 39 -4.32 -12.68 0.94
N VAL A 40 -5.42 -13.26 0.48
CA VAL A 40 -6.74 -13.01 1.05
C VAL A 40 -6.83 -13.50 2.49
N TRP A 41 -6.23 -14.66 2.78
CA TRP A 41 -6.18 -15.19 4.13
C TRP A 41 -5.43 -14.26 5.08
N LEU A 42 -4.28 -13.73 4.65
CA LEU A 42 -3.48 -12.80 5.45
C LEU A 42 -4.20 -11.47 5.70
N VAL A 43 -4.96 -11.00 4.72
CA VAL A 43 -5.65 -9.71 4.82
C VAL A 43 -6.97 -9.82 5.57
N ASP A 44 -7.81 -10.80 5.23
CA ASP A 44 -9.18 -10.91 5.73
C ASP A 44 -9.43 -12.11 6.64
N GLY A 45 -8.50 -13.04 6.75
CA GLY A 45 -8.72 -14.26 7.52
C GLY A 45 -9.67 -15.26 6.87
N VAL A 46 -9.94 -15.10 5.57
CA VAL A 46 -10.72 -16.04 4.76
C VAL A 46 -9.98 -16.30 3.46
N ARG A 47 -10.28 -17.43 2.80
CA ARG A 47 -9.61 -17.80 1.55
C ARG A 47 -10.51 -17.59 0.32
N ARG A 48 -11.45 -16.68 0.42
CA ARG A 48 -12.36 -16.37 -0.67
C ARG A 48 -11.75 -15.24 -1.51
N PRO A 49 -11.51 -15.47 -2.81
CA PRO A 49 -10.96 -14.41 -3.67
C PRO A 49 -11.88 -13.20 -3.72
N TYR A 50 -11.29 -12.03 -3.86
CA TYR A 50 -12.05 -10.80 -4.02
C TYR A 50 -12.68 -10.76 -5.41
N THR A 51 -13.91 -10.26 -5.47
CA THR A 51 -14.50 -9.83 -6.74
C THR A 51 -13.95 -8.45 -7.09
N ARG A 52 -14.13 -8.01 -8.34
CA ARG A 52 -13.74 -6.66 -8.72
C ARG A 52 -14.46 -5.61 -7.89
N GLU A 53 -15.73 -5.84 -7.58
CA GLU A 53 -16.51 -4.94 -6.73
C GLU A 53 -15.96 -4.87 -5.31
N THR A 54 -15.64 -6.00 -4.71
CA THR A 54 -15.07 -6.06 -3.36
C THR A 54 -13.73 -5.33 -3.32
N LEU A 55 -12.88 -5.53 -4.33
CA LEU A 55 -11.59 -4.86 -4.42
C LEU A 55 -11.77 -3.34 -4.56
N ALA A 56 -12.65 -2.90 -5.44
CA ALA A 56 -12.94 -1.47 -5.61
C ALA A 56 -13.45 -0.85 -4.31
N ASN A 57 -14.37 -1.52 -3.62
CA ASN A 57 -14.91 -1.04 -2.35
C ASN A 57 -13.82 -0.90 -1.29
N MET A 58 -12.90 -1.87 -1.22
CA MET A 58 -11.77 -1.80 -0.28
C MET A 58 -10.88 -0.59 -0.57
N TYR A 59 -10.49 -0.39 -1.83
CA TYR A 59 -9.61 0.71 -2.19
C TYR A 59 -10.29 2.07 -1.97
N HIS A 60 -11.57 2.21 -2.33
CA HIS A 60 -12.28 3.46 -2.11
C HIS A 60 -12.44 3.77 -0.62
N TYR A 61 -12.66 2.75 0.20
CA TYR A 61 -12.70 2.91 1.65
C TYR A 61 -11.35 3.41 2.18
N LEU A 62 -10.25 2.75 1.79
CA LEU A 62 -8.91 3.13 2.24
C LEU A 62 -8.50 4.53 1.76
N ASP A 63 -8.84 4.86 0.52
CA ASP A 63 -8.56 6.19 -0.03
C ASP A 63 -9.28 7.29 0.73
N GLY A 64 -10.44 6.98 1.32
CA GLY A 64 -11.17 7.89 2.20
C GLY A 64 -10.64 7.96 3.63
N GLN A 65 -9.86 6.98 4.08
CA GLN A 65 -9.31 6.93 5.43
C GLN A 65 -7.95 7.57 5.56
N GLY A 66 -7.11 7.44 4.55
CA GLY A 66 -5.74 7.92 4.59
C GLY A 66 -5.19 8.16 3.20
N GLU A 67 -3.87 8.17 3.08
CA GLU A 67 -3.21 8.29 1.78
C GLU A 67 -2.96 6.89 1.23
N LEU A 68 -3.71 6.52 0.22
CA LEU A 68 -3.58 5.23 -0.43
C LEU A 68 -2.55 5.30 -1.56
N TYR A 69 -1.60 4.37 -1.55
CA TYR A 69 -0.55 4.26 -2.55
C TYR A 69 -0.44 2.84 -3.08
N PHE A 70 0.01 2.73 -4.32
CA PHE A 70 0.60 1.49 -4.82
C PHE A 70 2.09 1.51 -4.54
N ILE A 71 2.62 0.37 -4.10
CA ILE A 71 4.06 0.18 -3.92
C ILE A 71 4.60 -0.27 -5.28
N GLU A 72 5.58 0.46 -5.80
CA GLU A 72 6.18 0.15 -7.10
C GLU A 72 7.65 -0.17 -6.95
N ALA A 73 8.10 -1.25 -7.59
CA ALA A 73 9.49 -1.68 -7.63
C ALA A 73 10.05 -1.49 -9.03
N LEU A 74 11.30 -1.05 -9.10
CA LEU A 74 12.02 -0.89 -10.36
C LEU A 74 12.45 -2.25 -10.88
N ASP A 75 12.04 -2.57 -12.10
CA ASP A 75 12.32 -3.83 -12.76
C ASP A 75 12.59 -3.56 -14.24
N GLY A 76 13.83 -3.81 -14.69
CA GLY A 76 14.22 -3.59 -16.08
C GLY A 76 14.06 -2.14 -16.53
N GLY A 77 14.31 -1.18 -15.65
CA GLY A 77 14.19 0.25 -15.95
C GLY A 77 12.77 0.81 -15.88
N VAL A 78 11.79 0.00 -15.45
CA VAL A 78 10.39 0.41 -15.34
C VAL A 78 9.88 0.10 -13.93
N PHE A 79 9.20 1.06 -13.33
CA PHE A 79 8.53 0.82 -12.05
C PHE A 79 7.26 0.03 -12.28
N ARG A 80 7.10 -1.07 -11.53
CA ARG A 80 5.94 -1.97 -11.61
C ARG A 80 5.23 -2.06 -10.27
N PRO A 81 3.89 -2.02 -10.24
CA PRO A 81 3.16 -2.18 -8.99
C PRO A 81 3.33 -3.59 -8.43
N ILE A 82 3.64 -3.68 -7.15
CA ILE A 82 3.87 -4.95 -6.45
C ILE A 82 3.03 -5.10 -5.18
N GLY A 83 2.37 -4.04 -4.75
CA GLY A 83 1.57 -4.07 -3.54
C GLY A 83 0.86 -2.75 -3.32
N ASP A 84 0.23 -2.63 -2.16
CA ASP A 84 -0.46 -1.42 -1.76
C ASP A 84 -0.21 -1.11 -0.29
N VAL A 85 -0.40 0.15 0.08
CA VAL A 85 -0.32 0.62 1.46
C VAL A 85 -1.22 1.83 1.63
N CYS A 86 -1.92 1.88 2.75
CA CYS A 86 -2.67 3.07 3.14
C CYS A 86 -1.96 3.73 4.32
N PHE A 87 -1.48 4.95 4.13
CA PHE A 87 -0.82 5.71 5.17
C PHE A 87 -1.86 6.43 6.00
N TRP A 88 -1.97 6.03 7.26
CA TRP A 88 -2.77 6.71 8.24
C TRP A 88 -2.15 6.54 9.61
N GLN A 89 -2.44 7.47 10.52
CA GLN A 89 -1.81 7.53 11.83
C GLN A 89 -2.11 6.31 12.70
N LYS A 90 -3.30 5.75 12.59
CA LYS A 90 -3.76 4.68 13.49
C LYS A 90 -3.58 3.27 12.94
N ASP A 91 -3.53 3.12 11.65
CA ASP A 91 -3.45 1.80 11.03
C ASP A 91 -2.91 1.96 9.62
N MET A 92 -1.83 1.26 9.33
CA MET A 92 -1.20 1.31 8.01
C MET A 92 -1.19 -0.09 7.41
N PRO A 93 -2.30 -0.52 6.78
CA PRO A 93 -2.31 -1.82 6.12
C PRO A 93 -1.34 -1.81 4.94
N ILE A 94 -0.44 -2.79 4.92
CA ILE A 94 0.58 -2.95 3.88
C ILE A 94 0.47 -4.35 3.32
N VAL A 95 0.30 -4.46 2.02
CA VAL A 95 0.21 -5.74 1.32
C VAL A 95 1.24 -5.79 0.21
N ILE A 96 2.13 -6.77 0.24
CA ILE A 96 3.00 -7.10 -0.88
C ILE A 96 2.26 -8.16 -1.69
N GLY A 97 1.56 -7.73 -2.73
CA GLY A 97 0.69 -8.60 -3.51
C GLY A 97 1.42 -9.53 -4.46
N ASP A 98 2.59 -9.11 -4.96
CA ASP A 98 3.39 -9.93 -5.86
C ASP A 98 4.31 -10.85 -5.03
N PRO A 99 4.10 -12.19 -5.09
CA PRO A 99 4.87 -13.12 -4.25
C PRO A 99 6.38 -13.07 -4.50
N ARG A 100 6.82 -12.65 -5.68
CA ARG A 100 8.26 -12.56 -6.01
C ARG A 100 8.99 -11.53 -5.18
N TYR A 101 8.26 -10.59 -4.59
CA TYR A 101 8.82 -9.50 -3.79
C TYR A 101 8.66 -9.69 -2.29
N ARG A 102 8.07 -10.80 -1.86
CA ARG A 102 7.92 -11.14 -0.45
C ARG A 102 9.24 -11.61 0.15
N GLY A 103 9.44 -11.37 1.44
CA GLY A 103 10.64 -11.80 2.14
C GLY A 103 11.90 -11.01 1.81
N ARG A 104 11.77 -9.83 1.20
CA ARG A 104 12.90 -8.98 0.80
C ARG A 104 13.04 -7.71 1.66
N GLY A 105 12.25 -7.58 2.72
CA GLY A 105 12.29 -6.41 3.58
C GLY A 105 11.62 -5.17 3.01
N ILE A 106 10.84 -5.29 1.94
CA ILE A 106 10.17 -4.16 1.29
C ILE A 106 9.19 -3.47 2.23
N GLY A 107 8.39 -4.24 2.97
CA GLY A 107 7.46 -3.68 3.94
C GLY A 107 8.14 -2.79 4.96
N ARG A 108 9.32 -3.20 5.46
CA ARG A 108 10.08 -2.39 6.42
C ARG A 108 10.57 -1.09 5.81
N LYS A 109 11.02 -1.12 4.55
CA LYS A 109 11.46 0.09 3.84
C LYS A 109 10.30 1.05 3.64
N VAL A 110 9.13 0.54 3.28
CA VAL A 110 7.91 1.33 3.13
C VAL A 110 7.50 1.97 4.46
N VAL A 111 7.51 1.20 5.55
CA VAL A 111 7.22 1.73 6.89
C VAL A 111 8.19 2.85 7.24
N ALA A 112 9.48 2.66 7.00
CA ALA A 112 10.49 3.70 7.29
C ALA A 112 10.21 4.99 6.51
N ALA A 113 9.85 4.89 5.24
CA ALA A 113 9.50 6.05 4.43
C ALA A 113 8.25 6.76 4.97
N LEU A 114 7.25 6.02 5.38
CA LEU A 114 6.01 6.59 5.92
C LEU A 114 6.22 7.17 7.33
N VAL A 115 7.10 6.60 8.13
CA VAL A 115 7.50 7.20 9.42
C VAL A 115 8.14 8.57 9.18
N ARG A 116 9.03 8.68 8.20
CA ARG A 116 9.64 9.98 7.84
C ARG A 116 8.58 10.98 7.41
N ARG A 117 7.62 10.54 6.59
CA ARG A 117 6.50 11.39 6.18
C ARG A 117 5.66 11.82 7.37
N GLY A 118 5.33 10.90 8.27
CA GLY A 118 4.55 11.21 9.47
C GLY A 118 5.24 12.24 10.35
N ARG A 119 6.56 12.12 10.53
CA ARG A 119 7.34 13.11 11.29
C ARG A 119 7.33 14.48 10.62
N ALA A 120 7.47 14.51 9.30
CA ALA A 120 7.41 15.76 8.53
C ALA A 120 6.04 16.44 8.66
N LEU A 121 4.97 15.65 8.83
CA LEU A 121 3.61 16.14 9.05
C LEU A 121 3.30 16.46 10.52
N GLY A 122 4.24 16.21 11.42
CA GLY A 122 4.07 16.49 12.85
C GLY A 122 3.36 15.38 13.63
N PHE A 123 3.23 14.18 13.08
CA PHE A 123 2.66 13.05 13.82
C PHE A 123 3.66 12.52 14.83
N HIS A 124 3.21 12.37 16.08
CA HIS A 124 4.06 11.88 17.17
C HIS A 124 4.03 10.36 17.30
N ARG A 125 3.03 9.71 16.73
CA ARG A 125 2.83 8.28 16.86
C ARG A 125 2.19 7.71 15.59
N LEU A 126 2.73 6.58 15.13
CA LEU A 126 2.18 5.80 14.03
C LEU A 126 2.02 4.35 14.51
N GLU A 127 0.94 3.70 14.09
CA GLU A 127 0.68 2.31 14.43
C GLU A 127 0.70 1.46 13.16
N VAL A 128 1.50 0.40 13.20
CA VAL A 128 1.55 -0.62 12.15
C VAL A 128 1.27 -1.95 12.81
N ARG A 129 0.15 -2.55 12.46
CA ARG A 129 -0.24 -3.82 13.08
C ARG A 129 0.48 -4.99 12.44
N GLU A 130 0.39 -5.09 11.12
CA GLU A 130 0.93 -6.23 10.38
C GLU A 130 1.37 -5.81 8.99
N ILE A 131 2.40 -6.51 8.49
CA ILE A 131 2.88 -6.36 7.11
C ILE A 131 2.62 -7.70 6.42
N TYR A 132 1.83 -7.65 5.38
CA TYR A 132 1.45 -8.86 4.66
C TYR A 132 2.24 -9.09 3.38
#